data_7ac755fd96222945e1d534683cc3fee0
#
_entry.id   7ac755fd96222945e1d534683cc3fee0
#
_cell.length_a   1.000
_cell.length_b   1.000
_cell.length_c   1.000
_cell.angle_alpha   90.00
_cell.angle_beta   90.00
_cell.angle_gamma   90.00
#
_symmetry.space_group_name_H-M   'P 1'
#
loop_
_entity.id
_entity.type
_entity.pdbx_description
1 polymer ?
#
loop_
_entity_poly.entity_id
_entity_poly.type
_entity_poly.pdbx_seq_one_letter_code
_entity_poly.pdbx_strand_id
1 'polypeptide(L)'
;MPYIPPFIISAQAIHLIADISAQMERYAIRMEQSDALRLLKVNRIKTIHSSLAIEGNTLSEGQVCDILEGKQVVASLREIQEVKNAIATYELYPDLNPVDVCDLLKAHSTMMAALNDEAGRFRTSGVGVFGDTGLVHLAPPAERVPGLMDDLFGWLRESQDHLLIRSCVFHYEFEFIHPFSDGNGRMGRLWQSLILGRLHPLFAHLPVENMVYGSQQQYYDAIAASTAAGQSGPFIDFMLGEILKSLKAHQGEELPDILPNESPLDRQFAVIIANEFGVKFGVKFGDNEKRLLLLLNANPAMSASELAQALGITQRGAEKIIKRLRELHILERQGSVKTGMWRIIKKRTI
;
A
#
# COMPACT_ATOMS: atom_id res chain seq x y z
N MET A 1 33.36 3.73 -7.83
CA MET A 1 32.79 2.72 -6.92
C MET A 1 31.30 2.98 -6.88
N PRO A 2 30.44 1.97 -6.80
CA PRO A 2 29.02 2.20 -6.61
C PRO A 2 28.79 2.97 -5.30
N TYR A 3 27.80 3.83 -5.29
CA TYR A 3 27.38 4.56 -4.09
C TYR A 3 26.85 3.59 -3.04
N ILE A 4 27.23 3.78 -1.81
CA ILE A 4 26.70 3.07 -0.65
C ILE A 4 26.29 4.12 0.38
N PRO A 5 24.99 4.21 0.74
CA PRO A 5 24.54 5.09 1.82
C PRO A 5 25.29 4.79 3.12
N PRO A 6 25.66 5.80 3.91
CA PRO A 6 26.32 5.56 5.18
C PRO A 6 25.31 5.04 6.23
N PHE A 7 25.54 3.81 6.73
CA PHE A 7 24.78 3.26 7.86
C PHE A 7 25.61 2.29 8.69
N ILE A 8 25.23 2.13 9.95
CA ILE A 8 25.81 1.18 10.88
C ILE A 8 24.66 0.34 11.46
N ILE A 9 24.82 -0.98 11.41
CA ILE A 9 23.86 -1.92 12.00
C ILE A 9 24.28 -2.14 13.48
N SER A 10 23.43 -1.70 14.39
CA SER A 10 23.64 -1.88 15.84
C SER A 10 23.34 -3.33 16.28
N ALA A 11 23.84 -3.71 17.46
CA ALA A 11 23.44 -4.99 18.08
C ALA A 11 21.92 -5.02 18.33
N GLN A 12 21.29 -3.88 18.64
CA GLN A 12 19.85 -3.74 18.82
C GLN A 12 19.11 -4.02 17.49
N ALA A 13 19.57 -3.49 16.37
CA ALA A 13 18.97 -3.78 15.05
C ALA A 13 18.96 -5.27 14.73
N ILE A 14 20.03 -5.99 15.05
CA ILE A 14 20.11 -7.46 14.84
C ILE A 14 19.06 -8.18 15.68
N HIS A 15 18.88 -7.83 16.95
CA HIS A 15 17.83 -8.40 17.80
C HIS A 15 16.43 -8.07 17.28
N LEU A 16 16.20 -6.83 16.87
CA LEU A 16 14.91 -6.41 16.31
C LEU A 16 14.56 -7.18 15.03
N ILE A 17 15.53 -7.42 14.14
CA ILE A 17 15.30 -8.20 12.92
C ILE A 17 14.89 -9.65 13.27
N ALA A 18 15.55 -10.28 14.23
CA ALA A 18 15.19 -11.62 14.66
C ALA A 18 13.77 -11.66 15.27
N ASP A 19 13.44 -10.70 16.13
CA ASP A 19 12.11 -10.58 16.72
C ASP A 19 11.02 -10.30 15.66
N ILE A 20 11.28 -9.41 14.71
CA ILE A 20 10.36 -9.10 13.61
C ILE A 20 10.08 -10.38 12.81
N SER A 21 11.12 -11.15 12.46
CA SER A 21 10.97 -12.39 11.70
C SER A 21 10.08 -13.40 12.45
N ALA A 22 10.29 -13.57 13.75
CA ALA A 22 9.47 -14.45 14.58
C ALA A 22 8.00 -13.96 14.70
N GLN A 23 7.78 -12.65 14.78
CA GLN A 23 6.43 -12.09 14.86
C GLN A 23 5.71 -12.14 13.50
N MET A 24 6.43 -12.04 12.39
CA MET A 24 5.88 -12.17 11.04
C MET A 24 5.23 -13.53 10.83
N GLU A 25 5.89 -14.61 11.23
CA GLU A 25 5.35 -15.98 11.14
C GLU A 25 4.04 -16.12 11.95
N ARG A 26 4.00 -15.58 13.16
CA ARG A 26 2.79 -15.58 14.00
C ARG A 26 1.66 -14.78 13.38
N TYR A 27 1.97 -13.64 12.79
CA TYR A 27 0.99 -12.79 12.12
C TYR A 27 0.44 -13.47 10.86
N ALA A 28 1.30 -14.16 10.09
CA ALA A 28 0.91 -14.93 8.91
C ALA A 28 -0.12 -16.02 9.27
N ILE A 29 0.18 -16.84 10.29
CA ILE A 29 -0.72 -17.91 10.76
C ILE A 29 -2.09 -17.32 11.18
N ARG A 30 -2.09 -16.17 11.85
CA ARG A 30 -3.33 -15.51 12.27
C ARG A 30 -4.15 -14.97 11.09
N MET A 31 -3.48 -14.39 10.09
CA MET A 31 -4.14 -13.89 8.88
C MET A 31 -4.84 -15.00 8.10
N GLU A 32 -4.31 -16.22 8.13
CA GLU A 32 -4.97 -17.39 7.54
C GLU A 32 -6.22 -17.83 8.30
N GLN A 33 -6.30 -17.55 9.61
CA GLN A 33 -7.38 -17.98 10.50
C GLN A 33 -8.49 -16.95 10.71
N SER A 34 -8.27 -15.69 10.35
CA SER A 34 -9.19 -14.58 10.62
C SER A 34 -9.83 -14.03 9.35
N ASP A 35 -10.73 -13.05 9.53
CA ASP A 35 -11.34 -12.23 8.46
C ASP A 35 -10.26 -11.34 7.77
N ALA A 36 -9.31 -12.00 7.10
CA ALA A 36 -8.12 -11.38 6.52
C ALA A 36 -8.45 -10.14 5.68
N LEU A 37 -9.54 -10.19 4.92
CA LEU A 37 -9.95 -9.08 4.05
C LEU A 37 -10.50 -7.88 4.80
N ARG A 38 -11.25 -8.13 5.88
CA ARG A 38 -11.71 -7.03 6.73
C ARG A 38 -10.51 -6.33 7.35
N LEU A 39 -9.52 -7.10 7.81
CA LEU A 39 -8.28 -6.56 8.35
C LEU A 39 -7.50 -5.76 7.29
N LEU A 40 -7.39 -6.28 6.06
CA LEU A 40 -6.73 -5.59 4.95
C LEU A 40 -7.40 -4.25 4.62
N LYS A 41 -8.74 -4.22 4.56
CA LYS A 41 -9.49 -2.98 4.29
C LYS A 41 -9.33 -1.97 5.42
N VAL A 42 -9.42 -2.42 6.67
CA VAL A 42 -9.22 -1.57 7.86
C VAL A 42 -7.81 -1.01 7.88
N ASN A 43 -6.79 -1.84 7.67
CA ASN A 43 -5.41 -1.41 7.64
C ASN A 43 -5.15 -0.41 6.51
N ARG A 44 -5.75 -0.62 5.33
CA ARG A 44 -5.65 0.34 4.22
C ARG A 44 -6.25 1.70 4.57
N ILE A 45 -7.42 1.74 5.22
CA ILE A 45 -8.04 2.99 5.69
C ILE A 45 -7.12 3.67 6.71
N LYS A 46 -6.62 2.92 7.70
CA LYS A 46 -5.69 3.43 8.72
C LYS A 46 -4.41 3.97 8.08
N THR A 47 -3.82 3.25 7.12
CA THR A 47 -2.62 3.66 6.38
C THR A 47 -2.84 5.00 5.65
N ILE A 48 -3.91 5.12 4.87
CA ILE A 48 -4.23 6.36 4.14
C ILE A 48 -4.48 7.51 5.12
N HIS A 49 -5.33 7.30 6.14
CA HIS A 49 -5.62 8.29 7.16
C HIS A 49 -4.34 8.80 7.84
N SER A 50 -3.54 7.89 8.39
CA SER A 50 -2.34 8.27 9.16
C SER A 50 -1.27 8.94 8.29
N SER A 51 -1.07 8.46 7.04
CA SER A 51 -0.13 9.09 6.12
C SER A 51 -0.52 10.54 5.80
N LEU A 52 -1.81 10.83 5.68
CA LEU A 52 -2.32 12.17 5.42
C LEU A 52 -2.37 13.02 6.71
N ALA A 53 -2.71 12.43 7.84
CA ALA A 53 -2.77 13.14 9.12
C ALA A 53 -1.38 13.66 9.58
N ILE A 54 -0.29 12.93 9.28
CA ILE A 54 1.08 13.40 9.49
C ILE A 54 1.32 14.72 8.74
N GLU A 55 0.73 14.88 7.56
CA GLU A 55 0.85 16.06 6.70
C GLU A 55 -0.22 17.13 7.00
N GLY A 56 -0.98 16.97 8.09
CA GLY A 56 -1.96 17.96 8.55
C GLY A 56 -3.38 17.81 7.97
N ASN A 57 -3.70 16.75 7.27
CA ASN A 57 -5.09 16.44 6.87
C ASN A 57 -5.91 16.09 8.11
N THR A 58 -7.09 16.69 8.25
CA THR A 58 -7.92 16.59 9.49
C THR A 58 -9.09 15.60 9.37
N LEU A 59 -9.23 14.93 8.23
CA LEU A 59 -10.31 13.97 8.01
C LEU A 59 -10.14 12.73 8.90
N SER A 60 -11.22 12.29 9.52
CA SER A 60 -11.25 11.08 10.35
C SER A 60 -11.18 9.79 9.48
N GLU A 61 -10.81 8.67 10.10
CA GLU A 61 -10.85 7.35 9.44
C GLU A 61 -12.23 7.03 8.84
N GLY A 62 -13.32 7.43 9.52
CA GLY A 62 -14.68 7.28 9.02
C GLY A 62 -14.93 8.09 7.74
N GLN A 63 -14.46 9.33 7.68
CA GLN A 63 -14.58 10.17 6.50
C GLN A 63 -13.71 9.64 5.33
N VAL A 64 -12.51 9.12 5.61
CA VAL A 64 -11.68 8.43 4.61
C VAL A 64 -12.40 7.20 4.07
N CYS A 65 -13.05 6.42 4.93
CA CYS A 65 -13.89 5.29 4.53
C CYS A 65 -15.07 5.72 3.64
N ASP A 66 -15.76 6.79 4.00
CA ASP A 66 -16.87 7.33 3.22
C ASP A 66 -16.44 7.79 1.82
N ILE A 67 -15.29 8.46 1.70
CA ILE A 67 -14.70 8.84 0.41
C ILE A 67 -14.35 7.59 -0.41
N LEU A 68 -13.74 6.58 0.21
CA LEU A 68 -13.42 5.29 -0.43
C LEU A 68 -14.67 4.60 -0.98
N GLU A 69 -15.80 4.73 -0.28
CA GLU A 69 -17.09 4.18 -0.69
C GLU A 69 -17.86 5.09 -1.69
N GLY A 70 -17.30 6.25 -2.03
CA GLY A 70 -17.89 7.20 -2.98
C GLY A 70 -19.05 8.01 -2.38
N LYS A 71 -19.13 8.09 -1.05
CA LYS A 71 -20.09 8.95 -0.34
C LYS A 71 -19.60 10.39 -0.30
N GLN A 72 -20.54 11.31 -0.08
CA GLN A 72 -20.19 12.72 0.09
C GLN A 72 -19.70 12.99 1.52
N VAL A 73 -18.60 13.74 1.62
CA VAL A 73 -18.01 14.18 2.88
C VAL A 73 -17.93 15.72 2.88
N VAL A 74 -18.24 16.34 4.00
CA VAL A 74 -18.12 17.79 4.18
C VAL A 74 -16.72 18.08 4.76
N ALA A 75 -15.84 18.61 3.91
CA ALA A 75 -14.47 19.01 4.25
C ALA A 75 -13.93 19.96 3.20
N SER A 76 -12.69 20.44 3.35
CA SER A 76 -12.05 21.25 2.31
C SER A 76 -11.83 20.43 1.03
N LEU A 77 -11.95 21.08 -0.12
CA LEU A 77 -11.73 20.41 -1.42
C LEU A 77 -10.31 19.83 -1.51
N ARG A 78 -9.33 20.50 -0.89
CA ARG A 78 -7.93 20.04 -0.85
C ARG A 78 -7.81 18.74 -0.09
N GLU A 79 -8.36 18.66 1.13
CA GLU A 79 -8.30 17.44 1.96
C GLU A 79 -9.00 16.24 1.30
N ILE A 80 -10.17 16.48 0.68
CA ILE A 80 -10.87 15.44 -0.08
C ILE A 80 -10.02 14.98 -1.27
N GLN A 81 -9.35 15.91 -1.97
CA GLN A 81 -8.48 15.57 -3.10
C GLN A 81 -7.26 14.77 -2.64
N GLU A 82 -6.65 15.12 -1.52
CA GLU A 82 -5.53 14.37 -0.92
C GLU A 82 -5.92 12.92 -0.62
N VAL A 83 -7.11 12.70 -0.02
CA VAL A 83 -7.61 11.33 0.24
C VAL A 83 -7.85 10.57 -1.07
N LYS A 84 -8.48 11.19 -2.08
CA LYS A 84 -8.71 10.55 -3.39
C LYS A 84 -7.41 10.16 -4.07
N ASN A 85 -6.41 11.05 -4.02
CA ASN A 85 -5.10 10.80 -4.60
C ASN A 85 -4.37 9.66 -3.86
N ALA A 86 -4.42 9.66 -2.53
CA ALA A 86 -3.85 8.57 -1.73
C ALA A 86 -4.51 7.23 -2.08
N ILE A 87 -5.86 7.17 -2.13
CA ILE A 87 -6.60 5.97 -2.56
C ILE A 87 -6.09 5.48 -3.92
N ALA A 88 -6.03 6.38 -4.92
CA ALA A 88 -5.57 6.04 -6.27
C ALA A 88 -4.11 5.58 -6.30
N THR A 89 -3.24 6.19 -5.49
CA THR A 89 -1.82 5.82 -5.40
C THR A 89 -1.64 4.43 -4.76
N TYR A 90 -2.38 4.14 -3.69
CA TYR A 90 -2.35 2.80 -3.09
C TYR A 90 -3.01 1.73 -3.97
N GLU A 91 -3.84 2.10 -4.96
CA GLU A 91 -4.32 1.19 -6.00
C GLU A 91 -3.24 0.80 -7.00
N LEU A 92 -2.24 1.66 -7.21
CA LEU A 92 -1.07 1.34 -8.04
C LEU A 92 -0.08 0.39 -7.33
N TYR A 93 -0.17 0.24 -6.00
CA TYR A 93 0.81 -0.50 -5.18
C TYR A 93 1.22 -1.87 -5.78
N PRO A 94 0.29 -2.73 -6.26
CA PRO A 94 0.66 -4.03 -6.82
C PRO A 94 1.47 -3.96 -8.11
N ASP A 95 1.38 -2.84 -8.82
CA ASP A 95 1.98 -2.63 -10.13
C ASP A 95 3.30 -1.83 -10.06
N LEU A 96 3.65 -1.32 -8.85
CA LEU A 96 4.86 -0.52 -8.64
C LEU A 96 6.08 -1.40 -8.35
N ASN A 97 7.19 -1.10 -9.00
CA ASN A 97 8.48 -1.73 -8.73
C ASN A 97 9.33 -0.80 -7.84
N PRO A 98 9.64 -1.20 -6.58
CA PRO A 98 10.38 -0.33 -5.66
C PRO A 98 11.81 0.00 -6.09
N VAL A 99 12.37 -0.68 -7.09
CA VAL A 99 13.71 -0.40 -7.62
C VAL A 99 13.69 0.39 -8.95
N ASP A 100 12.51 0.90 -9.35
CA ASP A 100 12.33 1.70 -10.56
C ASP A 100 11.96 3.15 -10.21
N VAL A 101 12.82 4.09 -10.57
CA VAL A 101 12.59 5.52 -10.36
C VAL A 101 11.39 6.04 -11.18
N CYS A 102 11.11 5.45 -12.34
CA CYS A 102 9.95 5.84 -13.15
C CYS A 102 8.64 5.53 -12.42
N ASP A 103 8.58 4.42 -11.70
CA ASP A 103 7.42 4.07 -10.88
C ASP A 103 7.29 5.00 -9.67
N LEU A 104 8.40 5.47 -9.09
CA LEU A 104 8.38 6.53 -8.06
C LEU A 104 7.76 7.81 -8.60
N LEU A 105 8.19 8.28 -9.76
CA LEU A 105 7.67 9.49 -10.38
C LEU A 105 6.19 9.34 -10.76
N LYS A 106 5.78 8.18 -11.26
CA LYS A 106 4.38 7.83 -11.55
C LYS A 106 3.52 7.85 -10.29
N ALA A 107 3.97 7.24 -9.21
CA ALA A 107 3.26 7.23 -7.93
C ALA A 107 3.14 8.65 -7.36
N HIS A 108 4.21 9.45 -7.40
CA HIS A 108 4.19 10.84 -6.98
C HIS A 108 3.23 11.69 -7.84
N SER A 109 3.21 11.49 -9.15
CA SER A 109 2.28 12.17 -10.05
C SER A 109 0.82 11.91 -9.66
N THR A 110 0.49 10.69 -9.27
CA THR A 110 -0.85 10.32 -8.80
C THR A 110 -1.15 10.90 -7.41
N MET A 111 -0.18 10.78 -6.48
CA MET A 111 -0.32 11.26 -5.10
C MET A 111 -0.54 12.78 -5.04
N MET A 112 0.08 13.53 -5.94
CA MET A 112 0.07 14.99 -5.95
C MET A 112 -0.81 15.59 -7.06
N ALA A 113 -1.61 14.78 -7.74
CA ALA A 113 -2.47 15.22 -8.83
C ALA A 113 -3.43 16.36 -8.37
N ALA A 114 -3.45 17.48 -9.10
CA ALA A 114 -4.23 18.69 -8.78
C ALA A 114 -3.91 19.34 -7.41
N LEU A 115 -2.81 18.94 -6.76
CA LEU A 115 -2.32 19.54 -5.50
C LEU A 115 -1.03 20.32 -5.72
N ASN A 116 -0.21 19.89 -6.68
CA ASN A 116 1.09 20.47 -6.99
C ASN A 116 1.37 20.42 -8.50
N ASP A 117 1.81 21.54 -9.08
CA ASP A 117 2.12 21.65 -10.50
C ASP A 117 3.37 20.86 -10.93
N GLU A 118 4.26 20.51 -9.97
CA GLU A 118 5.45 19.69 -10.18
C GLU A 118 5.19 18.19 -9.91
N ALA A 119 3.93 17.75 -9.85
CA ALA A 119 3.58 16.35 -9.63
C ALA A 119 4.29 15.42 -10.63
N GLY A 120 5.00 14.41 -10.12
CA GLY A 120 5.74 13.44 -10.93
C GLY A 120 7.09 13.94 -11.44
N ARG A 121 7.64 15.02 -10.88
CA ARG A 121 8.95 15.57 -11.25
C ARG A 121 9.78 15.85 -10.01
N PHE A 122 11.07 15.65 -10.11
CA PHE A 122 12.00 16.15 -9.09
C PHE A 122 11.98 17.68 -9.06
N ARG A 123 12.13 18.22 -7.85
CA ARG A 123 12.17 19.67 -7.64
C ARG A 123 13.30 20.35 -8.39
N THR A 124 13.06 21.57 -8.79
CA THR A 124 14.04 22.44 -9.47
C THR A 124 14.53 23.58 -8.56
N SER A 125 13.96 23.71 -7.36
CA SER A 125 14.29 24.72 -6.37
C SER A 125 14.83 24.12 -5.08
N GLY A 126 15.51 24.94 -4.27
CA GLY A 126 15.94 24.57 -2.91
C GLY A 126 14.74 24.41 -1.99
N VAL A 127 14.80 23.40 -1.11
CA VAL A 127 13.81 23.17 -0.05
C VAL A 127 14.51 22.92 1.28
N GLY A 128 13.81 23.25 2.39
CA GLY A 128 14.23 22.89 3.74
C GLY A 128 13.22 21.96 4.37
N VAL A 129 13.68 21.02 5.15
CA VAL A 129 12.83 20.16 5.99
C VAL A 129 12.63 20.87 7.33
N PHE A 130 11.40 21.20 7.66
CA PHE A 130 11.04 21.90 8.89
C PHE A 130 10.33 20.95 9.85
N GLY A 131 10.72 20.95 11.11
CA GLY A 131 9.99 20.36 12.22
C GLY A 131 9.35 21.44 13.09
N ASP A 132 8.67 21.05 14.17
CA ASP A 132 7.95 21.96 15.06
C ASP A 132 8.86 23.05 15.70
N THR A 133 10.15 22.78 15.84
CA THR A 133 11.16 23.70 16.42
C THR A 133 11.95 24.49 15.38
N GLY A 134 11.65 24.37 14.08
CA GLY A 134 12.34 25.10 13.01
C GLY A 134 13.00 24.20 11.97
N LEU A 135 14.04 24.72 11.28
CA LEU A 135 14.75 23.99 10.24
C LEU A 135 15.50 22.78 10.83
N VAL A 136 15.08 21.58 10.45
CA VAL A 136 15.70 20.30 10.88
C VAL A 136 16.86 19.95 9.94
N HIS A 137 16.67 20.17 8.64
CA HIS A 137 17.65 19.80 7.61
C HIS A 137 17.51 20.71 6.39
N LEU A 138 18.64 21.12 5.80
CA LEU A 138 18.68 21.75 4.49
C LEU A 138 18.95 20.66 3.44
N ALA A 139 17.96 20.43 2.60
CA ALA A 139 18.09 19.41 1.54
C ALA A 139 19.21 19.79 0.54
N PRO A 140 19.82 18.80 -0.12
CA PRO A 140 20.84 19.03 -1.15
C PRO A 140 20.36 19.98 -2.25
N PRO A 141 21.27 20.70 -2.96
CA PRO A 141 20.91 21.52 -4.11
C PRO A 141 20.11 20.76 -5.15
N ALA A 142 19.10 21.41 -5.77
CA ALA A 142 18.14 20.75 -6.67
C ALA A 142 18.82 20.06 -7.86
N GLU A 143 19.88 20.66 -8.41
CA GLU A 143 20.66 20.08 -9.52
C GLU A 143 21.33 18.75 -9.20
N ARG A 144 21.52 18.43 -7.92
CA ARG A 144 22.09 17.15 -7.47
C ARG A 144 21.06 16.04 -7.29
N VAL A 145 19.78 16.41 -7.16
CA VAL A 145 18.70 15.48 -6.85
C VAL A 145 18.62 14.29 -7.83
N PRO A 146 18.63 14.50 -9.16
CA PRO A 146 18.56 13.36 -10.09
C PRO A 146 19.69 12.36 -9.87
N GLY A 147 20.93 12.82 -9.74
CA GLY A 147 22.09 11.94 -9.51
C GLY A 147 22.03 11.21 -8.17
N LEU A 148 21.62 11.90 -7.09
CA LEU A 148 21.44 11.28 -5.77
C LEU A 148 20.34 10.20 -5.77
N MET A 149 19.26 10.42 -6.51
CA MET A 149 18.20 9.44 -6.65
C MET A 149 18.64 8.24 -7.49
N ASP A 150 19.38 8.46 -8.58
CA ASP A 150 19.96 7.37 -9.38
C ASP A 150 20.92 6.51 -8.54
N ASP A 151 21.76 7.13 -7.73
CA ASP A 151 22.66 6.47 -6.79
C ASP A 151 21.90 5.65 -5.74
N LEU A 152 20.87 6.23 -5.12
CA LEU A 152 20.04 5.56 -4.10
C LEU A 152 19.29 4.35 -4.68
N PHE A 153 18.67 4.49 -5.85
CA PHE A 153 17.98 3.39 -6.53
C PHE A 153 18.96 2.32 -7.06
N GLY A 154 20.15 2.73 -7.50
CA GLY A 154 21.25 1.82 -7.86
C GLY A 154 21.65 0.95 -6.67
N TRP A 155 21.90 1.57 -5.52
CA TRP A 155 22.19 0.86 -4.28
C TRP A 155 21.04 -0.08 -3.85
N LEU A 156 19.80 0.40 -3.87
CA LEU A 156 18.64 -0.42 -3.49
C LEU A 156 18.51 -1.67 -4.36
N ARG A 157 18.87 -1.60 -5.64
CA ARG A 157 18.82 -2.70 -6.60
C ARG A 157 19.93 -3.72 -6.36
N GLU A 158 21.14 -3.26 -6.07
CA GLU A 158 22.36 -4.09 -6.05
C GLU A 158 22.71 -4.62 -4.64
N SER A 159 22.27 -3.91 -3.58
CA SER A 159 22.58 -4.28 -2.20
C SER A 159 22.08 -5.68 -1.84
N GLN A 160 22.91 -6.40 -1.10
CA GLN A 160 22.60 -7.72 -0.52
C GLN A 160 22.17 -7.62 0.95
N ASP A 161 22.08 -6.41 1.50
CA ASP A 161 21.62 -6.20 2.87
C ASP A 161 20.17 -6.67 3.04
N HIS A 162 19.81 -7.05 4.25
CA HIS A 162 18.47 -7.51 4.57
C HIS A 162 17.42 -6.44 4.21
N LEU A 163 16.28 -6.83 3.63
CA LEU A 163 15.26 -5.88 3.16
C LEU A 163 14.70 -4.95 4.25
N LEU A 164 14.66 -5.40 5.52
CA LEU A 164 14.34 -4.54 6.67
C LEU A 164 15.34 -3.38 6.79
N ILE A 165 16.63 -3.66 6.65
CA ILE A 165 17.68 -2.61 6.67
C ILE A 165 17.54 -1.70 5.46
N ARG A 166 17.46 -2.29 4.25
CA ARG A 166 17.32 -1.50 3.01
C ARG A 166 16.12 -0.57 3.03
N SER A 167 15.00 -1.01 3.58
CA SER A 167 13.80 -0.19 3.68
C SER A 167 14.00 1.02 4.58
N CYS A 168 14.68 0.86 5.72
CA CYS A 168 14.97 1.94 6.66
C CYS A 168 16.02 2.91 6.09
N VAL A 169 17.09 2.38 5.51
CA VAL A 169 18.14 3.19 4.87
C VAL A 169 17.55 4.00 3.71
N PHE A 170 16.78 3.35 2.83
CA PHE A 170 16.14 4.05 1.71
C PHE A 170 15.22 5.17 2.21
N HIS A 171 14.40 4.92 3.23
CA HIS A 171 13.48 5.92 3.76
C HIS A 171 14.26 7.13 4.32
N TYR A 172 15.30 6.90 5.12
CA TYR A 172 16.12 7.99 5.67
C TYR A 172 16.79 8.79 4.55
N GLU A 173 17.47 8.13 3.61
CA GLU A 173 18.15 8.80 2.49
C GLU A 173 17.17 9.57 1.61
N PHE A 174 15.99 9.02 1.37
CA PHE A 174 14.93 9.68 0.62
C PHE A 174 14.46 10.97 1.31
N GLU A 175 14.23 10.93 2.62
CA GLU A 175 13.89 12.13 3.40
C GLU A 175 15.04 13.13 3.45
N PHE A 176 16.29 12.65 3.50
CA PHE A 176 17.48 13.50 3.47
C PHE A 176 17.64 14.21 2.11
N ILE A 177 17.47 13.49 0.99
CA ILE A 177 17.54 14.04 -0.38
C ILE A 177 16.38 15.01 -0.61
N HIS A 178 15.21 14.67 -0.10
CA HIS A 178 13.96 15.42 -0.25
C HIS A 178 13.66 15.78 -1.70
N PRO A 179 13.45 14.77 -2.57
CA PRO A 179 13.53 14.94 -4.02
C PRO A 179 12.39 15.74 -4.64
N PHE A 180 11.29 15.96 -3.94
CA PHE A 180 10.11 16.66 -4.45
C PHE A 180 9.92 18.01 -3.75
N SER A 181 9.14 18.91 -4.38
CA SER A 181 8.73 20.18 -3.77
C SER A 181 7.67 20.00 -2.69
N ASP A 182 6.87 18.93 -2.75
CA ASP A 182 5.87 18.51 -1.75
C ASP A 182 5.64 16.99 -1.87
N GLY A 183 5.12 16.35 -0.83
CA GLY A 183 4.75 14.93 -0.84
C GLY A 183 5.89 13.96 -0.51
N ASN A 184 7.07 14.42 -0.09
CA ASN A 184 8.20 13.56 0.23
C ASN A 184 7.85 12.55 1.34
N GLY A 185 7.33 13.00 2.48
CA GLY A 185 6.97 12.11 3.58
C GLY A 185 5.98 11.01 3.16
N ARG A 186 4.94 11.34 2.41
CA ARG A 186 3.96 10.37 1.87
C ARG A 186 4.63 9.35 0.96
N MET A 187 5.53 9.80 0.10
CA MET A 187 6.27 8.92 -0.83
C MET A 187 7.31 8.06 -0.12
N GLY A 188 8.05 8.60 0.85
CA GLY A 188 9.03 7.85 1.64
C GLY A 188 8.37 6.69 2.40
N ARG A 189 7.23 6.94 3.05
CA ARG A 189 6.46 5.91 3.77
C ARG A 189 5.90 4.86 2.80
N LEU A 190 5.29 5.27 1.69
CA LEU A 190 4.81 4.35 0.66
C LEU A 190 5.94 3.46 0.11
N TRP A 191 7.11 4.06 -0.18
CA TRP A 191 8.24 3.32 -0.74
C TRP A 191 8.83 2.33 0.27
N GLN A 192 8.90 2.71 1.55
CA GLN A 192 9.27 1.78 2.60
C GLN A 192 8.33 0.57 2.64
N SER A 193 7.03 0.78 2.59
CA SER A 193 6.03 -0.29 2.54
C SER A 193 6.22 -1.19 1.31
N LEU A 194 6.53 -0.61 0.14
CA LEU A 194 6.80 -1.36 -1.09
C LEU A 194 8.06 -2.24 -0.98
N ILE A 195 9.14 -1.72 -0.40
CA ILE A 195 10.39 -2.48 -0.19
C ILE A 195 10.11 -3.62 0.80
N LEU A 196 9.42 -3.36 1.90
CA LEU A 196 9.05 -4.38 2.89
C LEU A 196 8.12 -5.44 2.29
N GLY A 197 7.21 -5.06 1.39
CA GLY A 197 6.33 -5.98 0.66
C GLY A 197 7.09 -7.02 -0.19
N ARG A 198 8.34 -6.73 -0.58
CA ARG A 198 9.23 -7.70 -1.24
C ARG A 198 9.81 -8.73 -0.28
N LEU A 199 9.92 -8.42 1.00
CA LEU A 199 10.33 -9.38 2.03
C LEU A 199 9.21 -10.37 2.33
N HIS A 200 8.01 -9.84 2.57
CA HIS A 200 6.83 -10.66 2.82
C HIS A 200 5.55 -9.89 2.45
N PRO A 201 4.57 -10.52 1.74
CA PRO A 201 3.35 -9.86 1.28
C PRO A 201 2.53 -9.20 2.41
N LEU A 202 2.62 -9.68 3.64
CA LEU A 202 1.92 -9.10 4.79
C LEU A 202 2.35 -7.66 5.10
N PHE A 203 3.56 -7.27 4.76
CA PHE A 203 4.00 -5.87 4.93
C PHE A 203 3.25 -4.89 4.04
N ALA A 204 2.70 -5.34 2.90
CA ALA A 204 1.81 -4.51 2.08
C ALA A 204 0.51 -4.10 2.81
N HIS A 205 0.21 -4.77 3.91
CA HIS A 205 -1.01 -4.59 4.70
C HIS A 205 -0.73 -4.14 6.14
N LEU A 206 0.53 -4.02 6.50
CA LEU A 206 0.93 -3.49 7.80
C LEU A 206 0.96 -1.95 7.69
N PRO A 207 0.17 -1.22 8.49
CA PRO A 207 0.12 0.23 8.41
C PRO A 207 1.39 0.86 9.02
N VAL A 208 2.50 0.86 8.26
CA VAL A 208 3.78 1.48 8.66
C VAL A 208 3.58 2.96 8.98
N GLU A 209 2.67 3.62 8.27
CA GLU A 209 2.30 5.01 8.46
C GLU A 209 1.71 5.29 9.86
N ASN A 210 0.93 4.34 10.40
CA ASN A 210 0.40 4.47 11.78
C ASN A 210 1.49 4.51 12.83
N MET A 211 2.61 3.80 12.59
CA MET A 211 3.75 3.79 13.50
C MET A 211 4.37 5.17 13.59
N VAL A 212 4.60 5.80 12.44
CA VAL A 212 5.14 7.14 12.36
C VAL A 212 4.16 8.15 12.97
N TYR A 213 2.85 8.04 12.66
CA TYR A 213 1.83 8.93 13.21
C TYR A 213 1.74 8.87 14.74
N GLY A 214 1.77 7.67 15.32
CA GLY A 214 1.73 7.47 16.77
C GLY A 214 3.03 7.86 17.50
N SER A 215 4.14 8.04 16.78
CA SER A 215 5.48 8.31 17.33
C SER A 215 6.18 9.45 16.57
N GLN A 216 5.42 10.47 16.14
CA GLN A 216 5.90 11.49 15.20
C GLN A 216 7.10 12.25 15.72
N GLN A 217 7.13 12.64 17.01
CA GLN A 217 8.28 13.32 17.60
C GLN A 217 9.53 12.44 17.57
N GLN A 218 9.42 11.17 17.97
CA GLN A 218 10.53 10.22 17.97
C GLN A 218 11.04 9.94 16.53
N TYR A 219 10.15 9.98 15.55
CA TYR A 219 10.52 9.87 14.14
C TYR A 219 11.41 11.03 13.71
N TYR A 220 11.04 12.27 14.01
CA TYR A 220 11.88 13.44 13.70
C TYR A 220 13.17 13.47 14.52
N ASP A 221 13.13 13.04 15.78
CA ASP A 221 14.33 12.91 16.61
C ASP A 221 15.32 11.89 16.04
N ALA A 222 14.83 10.76 15.52
CA ALA A 222 15.65 9.73 14.88
C ALA A 222 16.27 10.23 13.56
N ILE A 223 15.55 11.01 12.76
CA ILE A 223 16.09 11.68 11.56
C ILE A 223 17.20 12.66 11.98
N ALA A 224 16.93 13.51 12.95
CA ALA A 224 17.91 14.49 13.44
C ALA A 224 19.18 13.83 14.01
N ALA A 225 19.02 12.77 14.81
CA ALA A 225 20.14 11.99 15.35
C ALA A 225 20.96 11.33 14.25
N SER A 226 20.31 10.80 13.22
CA SER A 226 20.98 10.19 12.06
C SER A 226 21.75 11.23 11.24
N THR A 227 21.15 12.41 11.02
CA THR A 227 21.79 13.53 10.34
C THR A 227 23.03 14.02 11.12
N ALA A 228 22.92 14.15 12.44
CA ALA A 228 24.05 14.53 13.30
C ALA A 228 25.16 13.47 13.33
N ALA A 229 24.81 12.18 13.24
CA ALA A 229 25.76 11.07 13.16
C ALA A 229 26.38 10.89 11.77
N GLY A 230 25.84 11.53 10.74
CA GLY A 230 26.25 11.37 9.34
C GLY A 230 25.98 9.95 8.78
N GLN A 231 25.00 9.23 9.37
CA GLN A 231 24.66 7.87 8.96
C GLN A 231 23.29 7.45 9.54
N SER A 232 22.57 6.51 8.89
CA SER A 232 21.17 6.19 9.17
C SER A 232 20.94 5.19 10.33
N GLY A 233 21.96 4.78 11.09
CA GLY A 233 21.83 3.79 12.18
C GLY A 233 20.77 4.13 13.24
N PRO A 234 20.74 5.35 13.81
CA PRO A 234 19.69 5.75 14.76
C PRO A 234 18.27 5.62 14.17
N PHE A 235 18.08 5.98 12.91
CA PHE A 235 16.81 5.84 12.22
C PHE A 235 16.44 4.38 11.97
N ILE A 236 17.41 3.51 11.64
CA ILE A 236 17.22 2.06 11.49
C ILE A 236 16.70 1.48 12.81
N ASP A 237 17.35 1.77 13.94
CA ASP A 237 16.94 1.26 15.25
C ASP A 237 15.52 1.70 15.62
N PHE A 238 15.17 2.96 15.38
CA PHE A 238 13.84 3.48 15.60
C PHE A 238 12.80 2.76 14.74
N MET A 239 12.99 2.71 13.43
CA MET A 239 12.01 2.15 12.49
C MET A 239 11.81 0.65 12.69
N LEU A 240 12.86 -0.12 12.96
CA LEU A 240 12.74 -1.54 13.30
C LEU A 240 11.95 -1.73 14.60
N GLY A 241 12.17 -0.87 15.60
CA GLY A 241 11.39 -0.86 16.84
C GLY A 241 9.89 -0.63 16.59
N GLU A 242 9.55 0.35 15.76
CA GLU A 242 8.16 0.65 15.41
C GLU A 242 7.51 -0.48 14.58
N ILE A 243 8.24 -1.08 13.62
CA ILE A 243 7.76 -2.25 12.88
C ILE A 243 7.43 -3.41 13.85
N LEU A 244 8.32 -3.72 14.79
CA LEU A 244 8.09 -4.76 15.79
C LEU A 244 6.88 -4.45 16.68
N LYS A 245 6.76 -3.20 17.14
CA LYS A 245 5.65 -2.73 17.96
C LYS A 245 4.31 -2.87 17.25
N SER A 246 4.24 -2.49 15.97
CA SER A 246 3.05 -2.67 15.16
C SER A 246 2.67 -4.14 14.96
N LEU A 247 3.64 -5.00 14.64
CA LEU A 247 3.39 -6.44 14.53
C LEU A 247 2.82 -7.03 15.82
N LYS A 248 3.33 -6.61 16.98
CA LYS A 248 2.82 -7.03 18.30
C LYS A 248 1.41 -6.49 18.59
N ALA A 249 1.13 -5.23 18.28
CA ALA A 249 -0.17 -4.60 18.51
C ALA A 249 -1.28 -5.32 17.70
N HIS A 250 -1.00 -5.64 16.44
CA HIS A 250 -1.97 -6.33 15.58
C HIS A 250 -2.22 -7.80 15.92
N GLN A 251 -1.55 -8.35 16.94
CA GLN A 251 -1.80 -9.70 17.42
C GLN A 251 -2.94 -9.80 18.44
N GLY A 252 -3.39 -8.69 19.03
CA GLY A 252 -4.39 -8.67 20.12
C GLY A 252 -5.68 -7.90 19.83
N GLU A 253 -5.75 -7.12 18.77
CA GLU A 253 -6.91 -6.26 18.51
C GLU A 253 -8.10 -7.04 17.95
N GLU A 254 -9.29 -6.89 18.58
CA GLU A 254 -10.57 -7.08 17.91
C GLU A 254 -10.67 -6.08 16.76
N LEU A 255 -11.17 -6.53 15.61
CA LEU A 255 -11.33 -5.66 14.43
C LEU A 255 -12.27 -4.51 14.78
N PRO A 256 -11.85 -3.23 14.61
CA PRO A 256 -12.72 -2.11 14.92
C PRO A 256 -13.94 -2.09 14.00
N ASP A 257 -15.08 -1.61 14.54
CA ASP A 257 -16.35 -1.44 13.81
C ASP A 257 -16.35 -0.27 12.80
N ILE A 258 -15.21 -0.01 12.17
CA ILE A 258 -15.07 1.08 11.19
C ILE A 258 -15.75 0.74 9.85
N LEU A 259 -15.97 -0.54 9.57
CA LEU A 259 -16.61 -0.98 8.33
C LEU A 259 -18.11 -1.18 8.52
N PRO A 260 -18.94 -0.71 7.58
CA PRO A 260 -20.36 -1.10 7.54
C PRO A 260 -20.44 -2.63 7.48
N ASN A 261 -21.48 -3.19 8.11
CA ASN A 261 -21.72 -4.63 8.16
C ASN A 261 -21.66 -5.23 6.75
N GLU A 262 -20.53 -5.80 6.39
CA GLU A 262 -20.40 -6.54 5.13
C GLU A 262 -21.26 -7.79 5.20
N SER A 263 -22.04 -8.02 4.14
CA SER A 263 -22.87 -9.22 4.06
C SER A 263 -22.00 -10.48 4.06
N PRO A 264 -22.50 -11.65 4.51
CA PRO A 264 -21.77 -12.92 4.39
C PRO A 264 -21.31 -13.21 2.96
N LEU A 265 -22.07 -12.72 1.96
CA LEU A 265 -21.72 -12.83 0.54
C LEU A 265 -20.51 -12.00 0.18
N ASP A 266 -20.39 -10.78 0.70
CA ASP A 266 -19.24 -9.91 0.47
C ASP A 266 -17.97 -10.53 1.02
N ARG A 267 -18.03 -11.08 2.22
CA ARG A 267 -16.91 -11.78 2.86
C ARG A 267 -16.47 -12.99 2.06
N GLN A 268 -17.42 -13.87 1.67
CA GLN A 268 -17.12 -15.08 0.91
C GLN A 268 -16.54 -14.75 -0.48
N PHE A 269 -17.11 -13.76 -1.17
CA PHE A 269 -16.63 -13.31 -2.46
C PHE A 269 -15.19 -12.80 -2.38
N ALA A 270 -14.93 -11.97 -1.40
CA ALA A 270 -13.64 -11.34 -1.24
C ALA A 270 -12.55 -12.37 -0.89
N VAL A 271 -12.82 -13.33 0.03
CA VAL A 271 -11.86 -14.40 0.38
C VAL A 271 -11.50 -15.25 -0.82
N ILE A 272 -12.50 -15.72 -1.58
CA ILE A 272 -12.28 -16.72 -2.63
C ILE A 272 -11.85 -16.07 -3.94
N ILE A 273 -12.48 -14.96 -4.33
CA ILE A 273 -12.31 -14.39 -5.67
C ILE A 273 -11.31 -13.24 -5.69
N ALA A 274 -11.42 -12.28 -4.78
CA ALA A 274 -10.56 -11.11 -4.82
C ALA A 274 -9.10 -11.45 -4.46
N ASN A 275 -8.87 -12.34 -3.49
CA ASN A 275 -7.52 -12.74 -3.10
C ASN A 275 -6.87 -13.74 -4.05
N GLU A 276 -7.60 -14.78 -4.46
CA GLU A 276 -7.03 -15.81 -5.33
C GLU A 276 -6.80 -15.36 -6.77
N PHE A 277 -7.66 -14.46 -7.26
CA PHE A 277 -7.65 -14.05 -8.67
C PHE A 277 -7.23 -12.59 -8.89
N GLY A 278 -6.87 -11.84 -7.83
CA GLY A 278 -6.38 -10.47 -7.93
C GLY A 278 -7.35 -9.54 -8.66
N VAL A 279 -8.66 -9.71 -8.41
CA VAL A 279 -9.68 -8.87 -9.02
C VAL A 279 -9.43 -7.42 -8.61
N LYS A 280 -9.28 -6.51 -9.59
CA LYS A 280 -8.91 -5.12 -9.37
C LYS A 280 -9.85 -4.44 -8.38
N PHE A 281 -9.27 -3.88 -7.31
CA PHE A 281 -9.97 -2.92 -6.47
C PHE A 281 -10.44 -1.75 -7.35
N GLY A 282 -11.72 -1.37 -7.24
CA GLY A 282 -12.32 -0.31 -8.05
C GLY A 282 -13.51 -0.75 -8.90
N VAL A 283 -13.64 -2.06 -9.19
CA VAL A 283 -14.83 -2.59 -9.85
C VAL A 283 -15.86 -2.94 -8.78
N LYS A 284 -16.96 -2.19 -8.73
CA LYS A 284 -18.11 -2.55 -7.88
C LYS A 284 -18.86 -3.72 -8.53
N PHE A 285 -18.91 -4.85 -7.81
CA PHE A 285 -19.71 -6.01 -8.20
C PHE A 285 -21.06 -5.97 -7.50
N GLY A 286 -22.13 -6.17 -8.28
CA GLY A 286 -23.44 -6.43 -7.70
C GLY A 286 -23.51 -7.84 -7.08
N ASP A 287 -24.49 -8.10 -6.19
CA ASP A 287 -24.60 -9.38 -5.49
C ASP A 287 -24.71 -10.58 -6.42
N ASN A 288 -25.43 -10.45 -7.53
CA ASN A 288 -25.52 -11.53 -8.51
C ASN A 288 -24.21 -11.77 -9.27
N GLU A 289 -23.38 -10.74 -9.46
CA GLU A 289 -22.03 -10.88 -10.06
C GLU A 289 -21.08 -11.62 -9.10
N LYS A 290 -21.12 -11.29 -7.82
CA LYS A 290 -20.32 -11.96 -6.77
C LYS A 290 -20.70 -13.43 -6.66
N ARG A 291 -22.01 -13.72 -6.57
CA ARG A 291 -22.53 -15.11 -6.54
C ARG A 291 -22.16 -15.90 -7.78
N LEU A 292 -22.24 -15.27 -8.96
CA LEU A 292 -21.88 -15.93 -10.21
C LEU A 292 -20.40 -16.31 -10.25
N LEU A 293 -19.51 -15.44 -9.82
CA LEU A 293 -18.07 -15.73 -9.75
C LEU A 293 -17.76 -16.82 -8.73
N LEU A 294 -18.44 -16.83 -7.57
CA LEU A 294 -18.32 -17.91 -6.57
C LEU A 294 -18.78 -19.27 -7.13
N LEU A 295 -19.90 -19.29 -7.85
CA LEU A 295 -20.42 -20.52 -8.50
C LEU A 295 -19.44 -21.04 -9.55
N LEU A 296 -18.88 -20.15 -10.38
CA LEU A 296 -17.91 -20.52 -11.41
C LEU A 296 -16.56 -20.94 -10.82
N ASN A 297 -16.17 -20.41 -9.70
CA ASN A 297 -14.98 -20.88 -8.99
C ASN A 297 -15.16 -22.30 -8.45
N ALA A 298 -16.36 -22.63 -7.94
CA ALA A 298 -16.68 -23.96 -7.46
C ALA A 298 -16.91 -24.98 -8.60
N ASN A 299 -17.53 -24.54 -9.69
CA ASN A 299 -17.78 -25.37 -10.88
C ASN A 299 -17.62 -24.56 -12.19
N PRO A 300 -16.43 -24.58 -12.80
CA PRO A 300 -16.14 -23.83 -14.01
C PRO A 300 -16.93 -24.27 -15.27
N ALA A 301 -17.58 -25.44 -15.22
CA ALA A 301 -18.28 -26.00 -16.36
C ALA A 301 -19.73 -25.50 -16.49
N MET A 302 -20.26 -24.76 -15.51
CA MET A 302 -21.66 -24.32 -15.51
C MET A 302 -22.02 -23.50 -16.73
N SER A 303 -23.17 -23.84 -17.32
CA SER A 303 -23.79 -23.09 -18.42
C SER A 303 -24.49 -21.80 -17.90
N ALA A 304 -24.80 -20.89 -18.82
CA ALA A 304 -25.57 -19.69 -18.47
C ALA A 304 -26.97 -20.01 -17.91
N SER A 305 -27.56 -21.11 -18.33
CA SER A 305 -28.87 -21.59 -17.85
C SER A 305 -28.78 -22.10 -16.40
N GLU A 306 -27.76 -22.92 -16.09
CA GLU A 306 -27.52 -23.43 -14.73
C GLU A 306 -27.16 -22.29 -13.75
N LEU A 307 -26.34 -21.33 -14.19
CA LEU A 307 -26.05 -20.14 -13.43
C LEU A 307 -27.31 -19.30 -13.16
N ALA A 308 -28.16 -19.12 -14.16
CA ALA A 308 -29.43 -18.41 -14.01
C ALA A 308 -30.34 -19.09 -12.98
N GLN A 309 -30.44 -20.40 -13.04
CA GLN A 309 -31.23 -21.19 -12.08
C GLN A 309 -30.66 -21.08 -10.66
N ALA A 310 -29.35 -21.23 -10.50
CA ALA A 310 -28.68 -21.15 -9.21
C ALA A 310 -28.78 -19.73 -8.57
N LEU A 311 -28.82 -18.69 -9.40
CA LEU A 311 -28.94 -17.30 -8.96
C LEU A 311 -30.40 -16.83 -8.79
N GLY A 312 -31.39 -17.61 -9.24
CA GLY A 312 -32.80 -17.19 -9.22
C GLY A 312 -33.09 -16.02 -10.18
N ILE A 313 -32.38 -15.92 -11.31
CA ILE A 313 -32.55 -14.87 -12.32
C ILE A 313 -32.88 -15.47 -13.70
N THR A 314 -33.22 -14.61 -14.65
CA THR A 314 -33.44 -15.07 -16.03
C THR A 314 -32.11 -15.44 -16.71
N GLN A 315 -32.13 -16.38 -17.67
CA GLN A 315 -30.96 -16.74 -18.46
C GLN A 315 -30.32 -15.50 -19.13
N ARG A 316 -31.17 -14.60 -19.67
CA ARG A 316 -30.70 -13.33 -20.26
C ARG A 316 -30.01 -12.41 -19.23
N GLY A 317 -30.44 -12.48 -17.96
CA GLY A 317 -29.78 -11.79 -16.85
C GLY A 317 -28.38 -12.35 -16.57
N ALA A 318 -28.23 -13.66 -16.51
CA ALA A 318 -26.94 -14.33 -16.34
C ALA A 318 -25.98 -14.05 -17.51
N GLU A 319 -26.48 -14.11 -18.75
CA GLU A 319 -25.71 -13.78 -19.96
C GLU A 319 -25.20 -12.33 -19.95
N LYS A 320 -26.02 -11.37 -19.47
CA LYS A 320 -25.62 -9.97 -19.32
C LYS A 320 -24.48 -9.79 -18.30
N ILE A 321 -24.55 -10.51 -17.18
CA ILE A 321 -23.50 -10.52 -16.16
C ILE A 321 -22.21 -11.10 -16.74
N ILE A 322 -22.28 -12.26 -17.38
CA ILE A 322 -21.15 -12.92 -18.03
C ILE A 322 -20.50 -11.99 -19.07
N LYS A 323 -21.30 -11.33 -19.90
CA LYS A 323 -20.81 -10.36 -20.89
C LYS A 323 -20.01 -9.24 -20.24
N ARG A 324 -20.56 -8.62 -19.19
CA ARG A 324 -19.88 -7.54 -18.44
C ARG A 324 -18.57 -8.02 -17.82
N LEU A 325 -18.54 -9.19 -17.19
CA LEU A 325 -17.32 -9.73 -16.58
C LEU A 325 -16.24 -10.06 -17.64
N ARG A 326 -16.63 -10.43 -18.85
CA ARG A 326 -15.72 -10.61 -19.99
C ARG A 326 -15.18 -9.27 -20.51
N GLU A 327 -16.02 -8.25 -20.63
CA GLU A 327 -15.62 -6.89 -21.01
C GLU A 327 -14.64 -6.27 -19.99
N LEU A 328 -14.77 -6.63 -18.71
CA LEU A 328 -13.85 -6.26 -17.64
C LEU A 328 -12.59 -7.13 -17.59
N HIS A 329 -12.41 -8.09 -18.50
CA HIS A 329 -11.29 -9.04 -18.51
C HIS A 329 -11.13 -9.82 -17.19
N ILE A 330 -12.25 -10.11 -16.50
CA ILE A 330 -12.27 -10.89 -15.26
C ILE A 330 -12.60 -12.34 -15.55
N LEU A 331 -13.38 -12.60 -16.61
CA LEU A 331 -13.86 -13.92 -16.97
C LEU A 331 -13.55 -14.21 -18.45
N GLU A 332 -13.02 -15.38 -18.75
CA GLU A 332 -12.86 -15.88 -20.11
C GLU A 332 -13.42 -17.28 -20.25
N ARG A 333 -13.74 -17.69 -21.48
CA ARG A 333 -14.16 -19.05 -21.77
C ARG A 333 -13.05 -19.77 -22.51
N GLN A 334 -12.62 -20.91 -21.97
CA GLN A 334 -11.65 -21.79 -22.61
C GLN A 334 -12.38 -22.97 -23.25
N GLY A 335 -12.18 -23.19 -24.54
CA GLY A 335 -12.80 -24.26 -25.31
C GLY A 335 -14.08 -23.86 -26.05
N SER A 336 -14.84 -24.86 -26.53
CA SER A 336 -16.04 -24.67 -27.35
C SER A 336 -17.23 -24.15 -26.52
N VAL A 337 -18.27 -23.66 -27.22
CA VAL A 337 -19.54 -23.23 -26.60
C VAL A 337 -20.23 -24.36 -25.85
N LYS A 338 -20.07 -25.61 -26.30
CA LYS A 338 -20.74 -26.79 -25.71
C LYS A 338 -19.95 -27.49 -24.61
N THR A 339 -18.60 -27.47 -24.67
CA THR A 339 -17.73 -28.24 -23.75
C THR A 339 -16.68 -27.39 -23.09
N GLY A 340 -16.69 -26.07 -23.30
CA GLY A 340 -15.72 -25.16 -22.72
C GLY A 340 -16.00 -24.84 -21.24
N MET A 341 -14.94 -24.49 -20.51
CA MET A 341 -14.99 -24.12 -19.13
C MET A 341 -14.78 -22.59 -18.96
N TRP A 342 -15.35 -22.02 -17.92
CA TRP A 342 -15.09 -20.66 -17.55
C TRP A 342 -13.81 -20.57 -16.73
N ARG A 343 -13.00 -19.58 -17.01
CA ARG A 343 -11.79 -19.29 -16.28
C ARG A 343 -11.87 -17.86 -15.72
N ILE A 344 -11.71 -17.74 -14.42
CA ILE A 344 -11.49 -16.45 -13.78
C ILE A 344 -10.03 -16.09 -14.02
N ILE A 345 -9.77 -14.90 -14.59
CA ILE A 345 -8.43 -14.50 -15.04
C ILE A 345 -7.61 -14.12 -13.82
N LYS A 346 -6.58 -14.90 -13.51
CA LYS A 346 -5.55 -14.54 -12.54
C LYS A 346 -4.72 -13.38 -13.09
N LYS A 347 -4.42 -12.37 -12.27
CA LYS A 347 -3.38 -11.41 -12.65
C LYS A 347 -2.10 -12.20 -12.94
N ARG A 348 -1.54 -12.07 -14.13
CA ARG A 348 -0.21 -12.61 -14.41
C ARG A 348 0.75 -11.92 -13.46
N THR A 349 1.36 -12.67 -12.55
CA THR A 349 2.61 -12.31 -11.90
C THR A 349 3.66 -12.30 -13.02
N ILE A 350 4.06 -11.11 -13.44
CA ILE A 350 5.23 -10.90 -14.31
C ILE A 350 6.40 -10.62 -13.38
#